data_b8383c1c754cc9a9a4c13f51c361b3e6
#
_entry.id   b8383c1c754cc9a9a4c13f51c361b3e6
#
_cell.length_a   1.000
_cell.length_b   1.000
_cell.length_c   1.000
_cell.angle_alpha   90.00
_cell.angle_beta   90.00
_cell.angle_gamma   90.00
#
_symmetry.space_group_name_H-M   'P 1'
#
loop_
_entity.id
_entity.type
_entity.pdbx_description
1 polymer ?
#
loop_
_entity_poly.entity_id
_entity_poly.type
_entity_poly.pdbx_seq_one_letter_code
_entity_poly.pdbx_strand_id
1 'polypeptide(L)'
;MSIQEEPMTTAAISPWLLVREGDQQHPVQTLQYLLRARGHNLTVDGIFGPVTAAAVRTFQQQEGLAVDGIVGPVTWSALIITVQQGSQGDAVRGVQEEFQFRNLSGDPNQGLQVDGIFGPQTDAAVRGFQQALHQDIPSVAVDGIVGPVTWQALVSGMLSF
;
A
#
# COMPACT_ATOMS: atom_id res chain seq x y z
N MET A 1 33.02 -17.87 -0.54
CA MET A 1 32.75 -17.17 -0.52
C MET A 1 32.40 -16.82 -0.48
N SER A 2 32.35 -16.95 -0.36
CA SER A 2 32.09 -16.21 -0.30
C SER A 2 31.38 -15.81 -0.15
N ILE A 3 31.18 -15.74 0.09
CA ILE A 3 30.44 -15.02 0.37
C ILE A 3 29.78 -14.53 -0.22
N GLN A 4 29.43 -14.99 -0.43
CA GLN A 4 28.98 -14.24 -1.02
C GLN A 4 28.45 -13.33 -0.57
N GLU A 5 28.74 -12.94 -0.57
CA GLU A 5 28.32 -11.93 -0.21
C GLU A 5 27.35 -11.40 -0.86
N GLU A 6 26.48 -11.21 -0.38
CA GLU A 6 25.49 -10.56 -0.89
C GLU A 6 25.86 -9.26 -1.26
N PRO A 7 25.51 -8.82 -2.36
CA PRO A 7 25.82 -7.49 -2.79
C PRO A 7 25.14 -6.49 -1.87
N MET A 8 25.92 -5.97 -0.99
CA MET A 8 25.41 -5.02 -0.03
C MET A 8 24.94 -3.73 -0.68
N THR A 9 25.39 -3.51 -1.93
CA THR A 9 25.01 -2.30 -2.67
C THR A 9 23.68 -2.43 -3.38
N THR A 10 23.10 -3.63 -3.45
CA THR A 10 21.84 -3.84 -4.13
C THR A 10 20.70 -3.64 -3.17
N ALA A 11 20.00 -2.54 -3.32
CA ALA A 11 18.79 -2.32 -2.56
C ALA A 11 17.61 -2.98 -3.26
N ALA A 12 16.63 -3.36 -2.51
CA ALA A 12 15.42 -3.99 -3.03
C ALA A 12 14.20 -3.44 -2.29
N ILE A 13 13.04 -3.61 -2.90
CA ILE A 13 11.78 -3.26 -2.25
C ILE A 13 11.59 -4.21 -1.07
N SER A 14 11.24 -3.63 0.08
CA SER A 14 10.99 -4.43 1.28
C SER A 14 9.82 -5.40 1.05
N PRO A 15 9.84 -6.57 1.70
CA PRO A 15 8.74 -7.53 1.56
C PRO A 15 7.42 -6.93 2.03
N TRP A 16 6.32 -7.41 1.45
CA TRP A 16 4.99 -7.06 1.91
C TRP A 16 4.85 -7.37 3.40
N LEU A 17 4.20 -6.45 4.14
CA LEU A 17 3.87 -6.72 5.54
C LEU A 17 2.73 -7.72 5.62
N LEU A 18 2.86 -8.69 6.52
CA LEU A 18 1.78 -9.61 6.83
C LEU A 18 0.83 -8.94 7.80
N VAL A 19 -0.46 -8.95 7.50
CA VAL A 19 -1.46 -8.45 8.45
C VAL A 19 -2.57 -9.48 8.62
N ARG A 20 -3.12 -9.51 9.83
CA ARG A 20 -4.14 -10.48 10.23
C ARG A 20 -5.03 -9.89 11.31
N GLU A 21 -6.06 -10.61 11.66
CA GLU A 21 -6.98 -10.18 12.72
C GLU A 21 -6.21 -9.90 14.00
N GLY A 22 -6.49 -8.77 14.61
CA GLY A 22 -5.81 -8.28 15.79
C GLY A 22 -4.84 -7.14 15.51
N ASP A 23 -4.41 -6.97 14.27
CA ASP A 23 -3.51 -5.88 13.91
C ASP A 23 -4.26 -4.55 13.85
N GLN A 24 -3.51 -3.48 14.09
CA GLN A 24 -4.06 -2.12 14.08
C GLN A 24 -3.10 -1.18 13.38
N GLN A 25 -3.65 -0.06 12.89
CA GLN A 25 -2.91 1.01 12.23
C GLN A 25 -2.30 0.54 10.92
N HIS A 26 -1.27 1.25 10.44
CA HIS A 26 -0.64 0.94 9.15
C HIS A 26 -0.17 -0.52 9.10
N PRO A 27 -0.47 -1.26 8.03
CA PRO A 27 -1.18 -0.83 6.81
C PRO A 27 -2.66 -1.27 6.77
N VAL A 28 -3.30 -1.40 7.92
CA VAL A 28 -4.69 -1.87 7.97
C VAL A 28 -5.63 -0.92 7.23
N GLN A 29 -5.43 0.40 7.37
CA GLN A 29 -6.27 1.37 6.67
C GLN A 29 -6.19 1.17 5.15
N THR A 30 -4.97 1.02 4.63
CA THR A 30 -4.77 0.78 3.20
C THR A 30 -5.47 -0.51 2.75
N LEU A 31 -5.34 -1.56 3.53
CA LEU A 31 -6.04 -2.82 3.28
C LEU A 31 -7.56 -2.59 3.19
N GLN A 32 -8.11 -1.86 4.14
CA GLN A 32 -9.55 -1.62 4.18
C GLN A 32 -10.02 -0.82 2.97
N TYR A 33 -9.25 0.18 2.54
CA TYR A 33 -9.57 0.91 1.32
C TYR A 33 -9.54 0.00 0.10
N LEU A 34 -8.54 -0.87 -0.01
CA LEU A 34 -8.45 -1.79 -1.15
C LEU A 34 -9.58 -2.81 -1.15
N LEU A 35 -9.97 -3.30 0.02
CA LEU A 35 -11.13 -4.19 0.12
C LEU A 35 -12.41 -3.48 -0.34
N ARG A 36 -12.59 -2.21 0.05
CA ARG A 36 -13.72 -1.42 -0.43
C ARG A 36 -13.68 -1.26 -1.94
N ALA A 37 -12.49 -1.00 -2.48
CA ALA A 37 -12.32 -0.86 -3.92
C ALA A 37 -12.68 -2.16 -4.65
N ARG A 38 -12.56 -3.30 -3.97
CA ARG A 38 -12.93 -4.60 -4.52
C ARG A 38 -14.39 -4.97 -4.23
N GLY A 39 -15.17 -4.04 -3.71
CA GLY A 39 -16.60 -4.23 -3.53
C GLY A 39 -17.03 -4.71 -2.15
N HIS A 40 -16.11 -4.78 -1.19
CA HIS A 40 -16.44 -5.20 0.17
C HIS A 40 -16.81 -3.99 1.02
N ASN A 41 -18.00 -4.02 1.62
CA ASN A 41 -18.52 -2.89 2.37
C ASN A 41 -18.05 -2.99 3.83
N LEU A 42 -17.09 -2.16 4.19
CA LEU A 42 -16.58 -2.12 5.57
C LEU A 42 -16.11 -0.70 5.89
N THR A 43 -15.94 -0.44 7.18
CA THR A 43 -15.47 0.86 7.67
C THR A 43 -13.94 0.86 7.68
N VAL A 44 -13.35 1.98 7.28
CA VAL A 44 -11.90 2.18 7.35
C VAL A 44 -11.60 2.80 8.72
N ASP A 45 -11.26 1.97 9.67
CA ASP A 45 -11.01 2.39 11.06
C ASP A 45 -9.61 2.02 11.55
N GLY A 46 -8.79 1.37 10.72
CA GLY A 46 -7.46 0.96 11.11
C GLY A 46 -7.41 -0.23 12.05
N ILE A 47 -8.53 -0.91 12.23
CA ILE A 47 -8.62 -2.06 13.14
C ILE A 47 -8.96 -3.30 12.31
N PHE A 48 -8.06 -4.26 12.31
CA PHE A 48 -8.30 -5.54 11.64
C PHE A 48 -9.10 -6.41 12.61
N GLY A 49 -10.40 -6.21 12.61
CA GLY A 49 -11.31 -6.96 13.46
C GLY A 49 -12.08 -8.00 12.65
N PRO A 50 -13.15 -8.54 13.24
CA PRO A 50 -13.92 -9.62 12.58
C PRO A 50 -14.51 -9.24 11.23
N VAL A 51 -14.93 -7.99 11.06
CA VAL A 51 -15.50 -7.54 9.77
C VAL A 51 -14.44 -7.53 8.69
N THR A 52 -13.25 -6.99 8.99
CA THR A 52 -12.13 -6.99 8.06
C THR A 52 -11.69 -8.43 7.75
N ALA A 53 -11.61 -9.28 8.78
CA ALA A 53 -11.24 -10.68 8.59
C ALA A 53 -12.21 -11.40 7.67
N ALA A 54 -13.51 -11.17 7.83
CA ALA A 54 -14.52 -11.78 6.97
C ALA A 54 -14.36 -11.30 5.52
N ALA A 55 -14.11 -10.01 5.33
CA ALA A 55 -13.92 -9.45 4.00
C ALA A 55 -12.67 -10.05 3.33
N VAL A 56 -11.58 -10.21 4.08
CA VAL A 56 -10.35 -10.82 3.55
C VAL A 56 -10.63 -12.26 3.11
N ARG A 57 -11.29 -13.04 3.95
CA ARG A 57 -11.59 -14.44 3.59
C ARG A 57 -12.50 -14.53 2.36
N THR A 58 -13.52 -13.67 2.28
CA THR A 58 -14.39 -13.65 1.11
C THR A 58 -13.61 -13.29 -0.14
N PHE A 59 -12.74 -12.29 -0.05
CA PHE A 59 -11.89 -11.92 -1.18
C PHE A 59 -10.99 -13.07 -1.59
N GLN A 60 -10.33 -13.71 -0.63
CA GLN A 60 -9.45 -14.84 -0.92
C GLN A 60 -10.21 -15.98 -1.62
N GLN A 61 -11.43 -16.26 -1.16
CA GLN A 61 -12.26 -17.27 -1.78
C GLN A 61 -12.63 -16.90 -3.21
N GLN A 62 -13.01 -15.65 -3.44
CA GLN A 62 -13.39 -15.17 -4.77
C GLN A 62 -12.22 -15.24 -5.74
N GLU A 63 -11.00 -15.02 -5.25
CA GLU A 63 -9.81 -15.01 -6.08
C GLU A 63 -9.14 -16.39 -6.20
N GLY A 64 -9.70 -17.42 -5.55
CA GLY A 64 -9.11 -18.74 -5.59
C GLY A 64 -7.82 -18.88 -4.81
N LEU A 65 -7.63 -18.05 -3.80
CA LEU A 65 -6.44 -18.08 -2.94
C LEU A 65 -6.70 -18.94 -1.70
N ALA A 66 -5.62 -19.23 -0.96
CA ALA A 66 -5.77 -19.88 0.34
C ALA A 66 -6.63 -18.99 1.24
N VAL A 67 -7.68 -19.53 1.82
CA VAL A 67 -8.62 -18.77 2.66
C VAL A 67 -8.17 -18.90 4.10
N ASP A 68 -7.17 -18.10 4.48
CA ASP A 68 -6.56 -18.16 5.80
C ASP A 68 -6.77 -16.88 6.63
N GLY A 69 -7.33 -15.84 6.01
CA GLY A 69 -7.55 -14.57 6.70
C GLY A 69 -6.29 -13.75 6.91
N ILE A 70 -5.18 -14.18 6.36
CA ILE A 70 -3.88 -13.50 6.48
C ILE A 70 -3.58 -12.82 5.16
N VAL A 71 -3.27 -11.52 5.22
CA VAL A 71 -2.92 -10.76 4.01
C VAL A 71 -1.40 -10.75 3.90
N GLY A 72 -0.89 -11.66 3.09
CA GLY A 72 0.53 -11.76 2.77
C GLY A 72 0.77 -11.41 1.31
N PRO A 73 1.93 -11.79 0.76
CA PRO A 73 2.32 -11.37 -0.60
C PRO A 73 1.31 -11.74 -1.67
N VAL A 74 0.73 -12.94 -1.62
CA VAL A 74 -0.20 -13.38 -2.63
C VAL A 74 -1.50 -12.59 -2.56
N THR A 75 -2.04 -12.40 -1.35
CA THR A 75 -3.28 -11.65 -1.17
C THR A 75 -3.09 -10.18 -1.50
N TRP A 76 -1.99 -9.55 -1.05
CA TRP A 76 -1.71 -8.16 -1.41
C TRP A 76 -1.63 -8.00 -2.92
N SER A 77 -0.91 -8.90 -3.60
CA SER A 77 -0.74 -8.81 -5.06
C SER A 77 -2.07 -8.90 -5.80
N ALA A 78 -3.02 -9.65 -5.27
CA ALA A 78 -4.35 -9.76 -5.85
C ALA A 78 -5.23 -8.54 -5.52
N LEU A 79 -4.99 -7.92 -4.36
CA LEU A 79 -5.80 -6.79 -3.90
C LEU A 79 -5.47 -5.47 -4.60
N ILE A 80 -4.20 -5.22 -4.89
CA ILE A 80 -3.77 -3.91 -5.38
C ILE A 80 -4.40 -3.58 -6.72
N ILE A 81 -4.60 -2.29 -6.94
CA ILE A 81 -5.17 -1.76 -8.18
C ILE A 81 -4.23 -0.67 -8.65
N THR A 82 -3.75 -0.77 -9.87
CA THR A 82 -2.88 0.25 -10.46
C THR A 82 -3.67 1.54 -10.61
N VAL A 83 -3.13 2.63 -10.10
CA VAL A 83 -3.75 3.95 -10.20
C VAL A 83 -2.71 4.98 -10.63
N GLN A 84 -3.18 6.06 -11.25
CA GLN A 84 -2.36 7.15 -11.74
C GLN A 84 -3.23 8.39 -11.87
N GLN A 85 -2.64 9.49 -12.28
CA GLN A 85 -3.39 10.74 -12.42
C GLN A 85 -4.63 10.51 -13.30
N GLY A 86 -5.78 10.94 -12.80
CA GLY A 86 -7.08 10.71 -13.42
C GLY A 86 -7.88 9.60 -12.76
N SER A 87 -7.24 8.73 -11.99
CA SER A 87 -7.96 7.67 -11.26
C SER A 87 -8.73 8.27 -10.10
N GLN A 88 -9.81 7.61 -9.70
CA GLN A 88 -10.65 8.03 -8.57
C GLN A 88 -11.12 6.80 -7.79
N GLY A 89 -11.46 7.03 -6.52
CA GLY A 89 -12.09 6.00 -5.70
C GLY A 89 -11.23 5.53 -4.53
N ASP A 90 -11.61 4.38 -3.97
CA ASP A 90 -11.00 3.89 -2.73
C ASP A 90 -9.56 3.42 -2.91
N ALA A 91 -9.19 2.91 -4.07
CA ALA A 91 -7.79 2.55 -4.31
C ALA A 91 -6.90 3.79 -4.26
N VAL A 92 -7.39 4.93 -4.78
CA VAL A 92 -6.68 6.20 -4.68
C VAL A 92 -6.60 6.65 -3.22
N ARG A 93 -7.68 6.48 -2.46
CA ARG A 93 -7.65 6.78 -1.03
C ARG A 93 -6.62 5.96 -0.31
N GLY A 94 -6.45 4.70 -0.69
CA GLY A 94 -5.40 3.86 -0.12
C GLY A 94 -4.00 4.43 -0.34
N VAL A 95 -3.72 4.92 -1.54
CA VAL A 95 -2.45 5.59 -1.83
C VAL A 95 -2.29 6.84 -0.97
N GLN A 96 -3.34 7.66 -0.92
CA GLN A 96 -3.30 8.91 -0.16
C GLN A 96 -3.13 8.64 1.33
N GLU A 97 -3.76 7.58 1.85
CA GLU A 97 -3.59 7.16 3.24
C GLU A 97 -2.14 6.82 3.53
N GLU A 98 -1.44 6.17 2.59
CA GLU A 98 -0.02 5.86 2.76
C GLU A 98 0.82 7.14 2.91
N PHE A 99 0.46 8.21 2.21
CA PHE A 99 1.16 9.47 2.35
C PHE A 99 0.78 10.19 3.64
N GLN A 100 -0.46 10.06 4.11
CA GLN A 100 -0.82 10.55 5.44
C GLN A 100 -0.07 9.81 6.54
N PHE A 101 0.12 8.51 6.39
CA PHE A 101 0.93 7.72 7.31
C PHE A 101 2.34 8.31 7.44
N ARG A 102 2.87 8.88 6.34
CA ARG A 102 4.20 9.48 6.32
C ARG A 102 4.21 10.97 6.68
N ASN A 103 3.06 11.51 7.05
CA ASN A 103 2.91 12.91 7.42
C ASN A 103 3.43 13.12 8.84
N LEU A 104 4.60 13.73 8.95
CA LEU A 104 5.28 13.91 10.24
C LEU A 104 4.71 15.04 11.08
N SER A 105 3.81 15.87 10.52
CA SER A 105 3.24 16.99 11.25
C SER A 105 2.29 16.55 12.36
N GLY A 106 1.71 15.36 12.21
CA GLY A 106 0.68 14.88 13.12
C GLY A 106 -0.69 15.52 12.90
N ASP A 107 -0.79 16.46 11.97
CA ASP A 107 -2.02 17.16 11.65
C ASP A 107 -2.58 16.61 10.35
N PRO A 108 -3.76 15.95 10.35
CA PRO A 108 -4.30 15.38 9.12
C PRO A 108 -4.69 16.41 8.07
N ASN A 109 -4.75 17.71 8.44
CA ASN A 109 -4.99 18.78 7.47
C ASN A 109 -3.72 19.18 6.73
N GLN A 110 -2.56 18.70 7.17
CA GLN A 110 -1.29 18.88 6.49
C GLN A 110 -1.03 17.68 5.59
N GLY A 111 -0.14 17.85 4.64
CA GLY A 111 0.20 16.78 3.71
C GLY A 111 -0.90 16.51 2.69
N LEU A 112 -0.87 15.32 2.13
CA LEU A 112 -1.77 14.95 1.06
C LEU A 112 -3.14 14.54 1.63
N GLN A 113 -4.19 15.16 1.13
CA GLN A 113 -5.55 14.86 1.59
C GLN A 113 -6.06 13.54 1.01
N VAL A 114 -6.83 12.81 1.81
CA VAL A 114 -7.43 11.53 1.40
C VAL A 114 -8.83 11.85 0.84
N ASP A 115 -8.87 12.24 -0.42
CA ASP A 115 -10.13 12.65 -1.08
C ASP A 115 -10.56 11.70 -2.21
N GLY A 116 -9.73 10.72 -2.54
CA GLY A 116 -10.05 9.73 -3.56
C GLY A 116 -9.85 10.23 -4.99
N ILE A 117 -9.24 11.40 -5.16
CA ILE A 117 -8.99 11.98 -6.48
C ILE A 117 -7.50 12.03 -6.72
N PHE A 118 -7.05 11.29 -7.73
CA PHE A 118 -5.63 11.29 -8.09
C PHE A 118 -5.39 12.47 -9.03
N GLY A 119 -5.18 13.63 -8.43
CA GLY A 119 -4.90 14.85 -9.16
C GLY A 119 -3.41 15.20 -9.12
N PRO A 120 -3.08 16.46 -9.49
CA PRO A 120 -1.67 16.88 -9.54
C PRO A 120 -0.93 16.75 -8.21
N GLN A 121 -1.61 16.95 -7.08
CA GLN A 121 -0.96 16.85 -5.77
C GLN A 121 -0.60 15.40 -5.46
N THR A 122 -1.50 14.47 -5.74
CA THR A 122 -1.23 13.05 -5.54
C THR A 122 -0.12 12.60 -6.50
N ASP A 123 -0.18 13.05 -7.76
CA ASP A 123 0.85 12.72 -8.73
C ASP A 123 2.24 13.20 -8.26
N ALA A 124 2.31 14.43 -7.76
CA ALA A 124 3.58 14.96 -7.25
C ALA A 124 4.10 14.15 -6.07
N ALA A 125 3.22 13.75 -5.15
CA ALA A 125 3.60 12.94 -4.00
C ALA A 125 4.13 11.57 -4.44
N VAL A 126 3.45 10.94 -5.39
CA VAL A 126 3.86 9.63 -5.90
C VAL A 126 5.22 9.73 -6.59
N ARG A 127 5.40 10.72 -7.45
CA ARG A 127 6.69 10.89 -8.15
C ARG A 127 7.83 11.21 -7.17
N GLY A 128 7.56 12.03 -6.15
CA GLY A 128 8.55 12.31 -5.11
C GLY A 128 8.97 11.05 -4.37
N PHE A 129 8.01 10.20 -4.02
CA PHE A 129 8.27 8.93 -3.38
C PHE A 129 9.09 8.01 -4.30
N GLN A 130 8.67 7.90 -5.55
CA GLN A 130 9.39 7.08 -6.54
C GLN A 130 10.81 7.59 -6.76
N GLN A 131 11.00 8.91 -6.81
CA GLN A 131 12.32 9.49 -6.98
C GLN A 131 13.24 9.14 -5.81
N ALA A 132 12.71 9.18 -4.58
CA ALA A 132 13.48 8.81 -3.40
C ALA A 132 13.86 7.33 -3.43
N LEU A 133 12.93 6.46 -3.85
CA LEU A 133 13.25 5.04 -4.01
C LEU A 133 14.29 4.82 -5.10
N HIS A 134 14.16 5.55 -6.20
CA HIS A 134 15.03 5.39 -7.35
C HIS A 134 16.51 5.66 -7.01
N GLN A 135 16.77 6.52 -6.04
CA GLN A 135 18.14 6.82 -5.64
C GLN A 135 18.86 5.58 -5.13
N ASP A 136 18.14 4.70 -4.41
CA ASP A 136 18.71 3.48 -3.88
C ASP A 136 18.42 2.27 -4.75
N ILE A 137 17.35 2.33 -5.52
CA ILE A 137 16.89 1.22 -6.35
C ILE A 137 16.67 1.76 -7.76
N PRO A 138 17.74 1.83 -8.58
CA PRO A 138 17.64 2.49 -9.89
C PRO A 138 16.63 1.89 -10.84
N SER A 139 16.18 0.65 -10.60
CA SER A 139 15.17 0.02 -11.43
C SER A 139 13.76 0.55 -11.19
N VAL A 140 13.56 1.33 -10.12
CA VAL A 140 12.24 1.91 -9.83
C VAL A 140 11.97 3.04 -10.82
N ALA A 141 10.87 2.95 -11.55
CA ALA A 141 10.47 3.99 -12.49
C ALA A 141 9.86 5.17 -11.74
N VAL A 142 10.19 6.39 -12.20
CA VAL A 142 9.57 7.61 -11.69
C VAL A 142 8.55 8.06 -12.73
N ASP A 143 7.38 7.44 -12.69
CA ASP A 143 6.37 7.60 -13.74
C ASP A 143 5.00 8.07 -13.25
N GLY A 144 4.84 8.21 -11.93
CA GLY A 144 3.56 8.62 -11.36
C GLY A 144 2.52 7.52 -11.31
N ILE A 145 2.89 6.31 -11.70
CA ILE A 145 1.96 5.16 -11.72
C ILE A 145 2.19 4.33 -10.47
N VAL A 146 1.14 4.11 -9.69
CA VAL A 146 1.21 3.25 -8.52
C VAL A 146 0.81 1.85 -8.96
N GLY A 147 1.80 1.11 -9.46
CA GLY A 147 1.66 -0.29 -9.81
C GLY A 147 2.22 -1.19 -8.71
N PRO A 148 2.50 -2.47 -9.01
CA PRO A 148 2.90 -3.43 -7.98
C PRO A 148 4.13 -3.02 -7.18
N VAL A 149 5.15 -2.49 -7.83
CA VAL A 149 6.39 -2.11 -7.14
C VAL A 149 6.15 -0.95 -6.18
N THR A 150 5.48 0.09 -6.64
CA THR A 150 5.20 1.26 -5.81
C THR A 150 4.24 0.91 -4.66
N TRP A 151 3.21 0.11 -4.94
CA TRP A 151 2.32 -0.36 -3.88
C TRP A 151 3.08 -1.13 -2.80
N GLN A 152 3.96 -2.05 -3.21
CA GLN A 152 4.71 -2.84 -2.24
C GLN A 152 5.60 -1.96 -1.37
N ALA A 153 6.25 -0.98 -1.97
CA ALA A 153 7.08 -0.04 -1.22
C ALA A 153 6.26 0.77 -0.22
N LEU A 154 5.08 1.24 -0.64
CA LEU A 154 4.19 1.98 0.26
C LEU A 154 3.71 1.12 1.42
N VAL A 155 3.16 -0.05 1.12
CA VAL A 155 2.54 -0.93 2.13
C VAL A 155 3.58 -1.48 3.09
N SER A 156 4.78 -1.79 2.61
CA SER A 156 5.84 -2.30 3.47
C SER A 156 6.45 -1.23 4.37
N GLY A 157 6.06 0.03 4.21
CA GLY A 157 6.48 1.11 5.10
C GLY A 157 7.80 1.76 4.72
N MET A 158 8.27 1.58 3.50
CA MET A 158 9.52 2.22 3.07
C MET A 158 9.39 3.73 3.11
N LEU A 159 10.49 4.40 3.47
CA LEU A 159 10.55 5.87 3.58
C LEU A 159 9.54 6.41 4.60
N SER A 160 9.30 5.66 5.65
CA SER A 160 8.50 6.10 6.78
C SER A 160 9.41 6.25 8.01
N PHE A 161 8.89 6.92 9.06
CA PHE A 161 9.69 7.26 10.25
C PHE A 161 9.03 6.84 11.53
#